data_31b272bffd9df2c8dd0e364f99b7c1b8
#
_entry.id   31b272bffd9df2c8dd0e364f99b7c1b8
#
_cell.length_a   1.000
_cell.length_b   1.000
_cell.length_c   1.000
_cell.angle_alpha   90.00
_cell.angle_beta   90.00
_cell.angle_gamma   90.00
#
_symmetry.space_group_name_H-M   'P 1'
#
loop_
_entity.id
_entity.type
_entity.pdbx_description
1 polymer ?
#
loop_
_entity_poly.entity_id
_entity_poly.type
_entity_poly.pdbx_seq_one_letter_code
_entity_poly.pdbx_strand_id
1 'polypeptide(L)'
;MTKDDEQRVAAEIRAKFDAYEAALRTNDIAALTGFFWNDPRAVRLGPDGGLYGHQEIAAFRRARDVSDVERVLSQVRIVALSPDLGVATCEYRRVGSGRRGAQSQVWMRRPEGWRIVSAHVSLTG
;
A
#
# COMPACT_ATOMS: atom_id res chain seq x y z
N MET A 1 9.29 -19.57 12.12
CA MET A 1 9.55 -19.30 10.69
C MET A 1 11.05 -19.31 10.47
N THR A 2 11.53 -20.09 9.51
CA THR A 2 12.96 -20.12 9.17
C THR A 2 13.35 -18.85 8.40
N LYS A 3 14.66 -18.63 8.27
CA LYS A 3 15.17 -17.52 7.45
C LYS A 3 14.73 -17.65 5.99
N ASP A 4 14.72 -18.87 5.45
CA ASP A 4 14.25 -19.12 4.09
C ASP A 4 12.75 -18.83 3.96
N ASP A 5 11.95 -19.17 4.98
CA ASP A 5 10.52 -18.83 5.01
C ASP A 5 10.32 -17.31 5.00
N GLU A 6 11.09 -16.58 5.81
CA GLU A 6 11.02 -15.13 5.86
C GLU A 6 11.32 -14.52 4.49
N GLN A 7 12.36 -15.01 3.81
CA GLN A 7 12.75 -14.52 2.50
C GLN A 7 11.65 -14.78 1.46
N ARG A 8 11.04 -15.98 1.49
CA ARG A 8 9.96 -16.35 0.57
C ARG A 8 8.74 -15.47 0.78
N VAL A 9 8.31 -15.28 2.02
CA VAL A 9 7.14 -14.46 2.37
C VAL A 9 7.40 -13.00 1.99
N ALA A 10 8.58 -12.48 2.30
CA ALA A 10 8.95 -11.12 1.92
C ALA A 10 8.93 -10.94 0.39
N ALA A 11 9.39 -11.93 -0.36
CA ALA A 11 9.35 -11.89 -1.83
C ALA A 11 7.92 -11.88 -2.37
N GLU A 12 7.01 -12.63 -1.76
CA GLU A 12 5.58 -12.62 -2.13
C GLU A 12 4.96 -11.24 -1.89
N ILE A 13 5.23 -10.65 -0.73
CA ILE A 13 4.73 -9.31 -0.40
C ILE A 13 5.36 -8.27 -1.35
N ARG A 14 6.66 -8.38 -1.63
CA ARG A 14 7.34 -7.46 -2.54
C ARG A 14 6.69 -7.48 -3.93
N ALA A 15 6.33 -8.64 -4.44
CA ALA A 15 5.66 -8.75 -5.73
C ALA A 15 4.32 -8.00 -5.73
N LYS A 16 3.54 -8.12 -4.65
CA LYS A 16 2.28 -7.40 -4.49
C LYS A 16 2.49 -5.89 -4.32
N PHE A 17 3.50 -5.51 -3.53
CA PHE A 17 3.88 -4.11 -3.36
C PHE A 17 4.25 -3.47 -4.70
N ASP A 18 5.05 -4.14 -5.51
CA ASP A 18 5.44 -3.64 -6.83
C ASP A 18 4.24 -3.51 -7.77
N ALA A 19 3.32 -4.48 -7.73
CA ALA A 19 2.09 -4.43 -8.51
C ALA A 19 1.19 -3.26 -8.07
N TYR A 20 1.12 -3.00 -6.77
CA TYR A 20 0.40 -1.85 -6.22
C TYR A 20 0.99 -0.53 -6.75
N GLU A 21 2.30 -0.38 -6.73
CA GLU A 21 2.96 0.83 -7.24
C GLU A 21 2.72 1.00 -8.75
N ALA A 22 2.71 -0.09 -9.52
CA ALA A 22 2.37 -0.04 -10.94
C ALA A 22 0.93 0.42 -11.17
N ALA A 23 -0.01 -0.10 -10.38
CA ALA A 23 -1.40 0.32 -10.44
C ALA A 23 -1.59 1.79 -10.08
N LEU A 24 -0.79 2.29 -9.12
CA LEU A 24 -0.82 3.69 -8.73
C LEU A 24 -0.37 4.60 -9.87
N ARG A 25 0.71 4.23 -10.59
CA ARG A 25 1.21 5.01 -11.72
C ARG A 25 0.19 5.13 -12.86
N THR A 26 -0.55 4.08 -13.11
CA THR A 26 -1.53 4.02 -14.21
C THR A 26 -2.94 4.39 -13.76
N ASN A 27 -3.13 4.70 -12.47
CA ASN A 27 -4.43 4.95 -11.86
C ASN A 27 -5.45 3.84 -12.16
N ASP A 28 -5.01 2.60 -12.00
CA ASP A 28 -5.88 1.43 -12.16
C ASP A 28 -6.75 1.29 -10.89
N ILE A 29 -7.92 1.93 -10.93
CA ILE A 29 -8.81 2.05 -9.76
C ILE A 29 -9.26 0.68 -9.27
N ALA A 30 -9.63 -0.21 -10.17
CA ALA A 30 -10.07 -1.56 -9.80
C ALA A 30 -8.95 -2.34 -9.10
N ALA A 31 -7.73 -2.30 -9.64
CA ALA A 31 -6.59 -2.96 -9.03
C ALA A 31 -6.23 -2.35 -7.68
N LEU A 32 -6.15 -1.02 -7.58
CA LEU A 32 -5.85 -0.31 -6.33
C LEU A 32 -6.85 -0.68 -5.23
N THR A 33 -8.14 -0.68 -5.55
CA THR A 33 -9.20 -1.07 -4.62
C THR A 33 -9.07 -2.54 -4.23
N GLY A 34 -8.75 -3.40 -5.20
CA GLY A 34 -8.63 -4.85 -4.98
C GLY A 34 -7.44 -5.26 -4.13
N PHE A 35 -6.41 -4.43 -3.99
CA PHE A 35 -5.29 -4.72 -3.07
C PHE A 35 -5.68 -4.56 -1.61
N PHE A 36 -6.72 -3.78 -1.30
CA PHE A 36 -7.18 -3.61 0.07
C PHE A 36 -8.15 -4.72 0.47
N TRP A 37 -8.07 -5.13 1.72
CA TRP A 37 -8.98 -6.10 2.31
C TRP A 37 -10.42 -5.61 2.18
N ASN A 38 -11.27 -6.42 1.58
CA ASN A 38 -12.69 -6.08 1.41
C ASN A 38 -13.45 -6.38 2.71
N ASP A 39 -13.28 -5.50 3.69
CA ASP A 39 -13.84 -5.65 5.03
C ASP A 39 -14.01 -4.26 5.64
N PRO A 40 -15.08 -4.04 6.45
CA PRO A 40 -15.27 -2.75 7.11
C PRO A 40 -14.16 -2.38 8.10
N ARG A 41 -13.29 -3.31 8.48
CA ARG A 41 -12.17 -3.06 9.39
C ARG A 41 -10.89 -2.61 8.69
N ALA A 42 -10.84 -2.62 7.36
CA ALA A 42 -9.69 -2.08 6.64
C ALA A 42 -9.56 -0.57 6.90
N VAL A 43 -8.33 -0.08 7.08
CA VAL A 43 -8.08 1.33 7.41
C VAL A 43 -6.97 1.88 6.52
N ARG A 44 -7.17 3.09 6.02
CA ARG A 44 -6.11 3.86 5.35
C ARG A 44 -6.10 5.28 5.93
N LEU A 45 -5.03 5.60 6.67
CA LEU A 45 -4.81 6.95 7.17
C LEU A 45 -3.98 7.72 6.13
N GLY A 46 -4.39 8.91 5.80
CA GLY A 46 -3.72 9.74 4.80
C GLY A 46 -3.57 11.18 5.23
N PRO A 47 -2.95 12.02 4.39
CA PRO A 47 -2.73 13.43 4.70
C PRO A 47 -4.02 14.21 4.96
N ASP A 48 -5.12 13.80 4.33
CA ASP A 48 -6.41 14.48 4.42
C ASP A 48 -7.36 13.82 5.42
N GLY A 49 -6.88 12.84 6.17
CA GLY A 49 -7.67 12.14 7.18
C GLY A 49 -7.75 10.64 6.96
N GLY A 50 -8.52 9.98 7.81
CA GLY A 50 -8.66 8.53 7.77
C GLY A 50 -9.80 8.08 6.86
N LEU A 51 -9.59 6.91 6.26
CA LEU A 51 -10.61 6.19 5.50
C LEU A 51 -10.85 4.87 6.24
N TYR A 52 -12.09 4.63 6.60
CA TYR A 52 -12.47 3.50 7.45
C TYR A 52 -13.40 2.58 6.67
N GLY A 53 -12.91 1.37 6.40
CA GLY A 53 -13.61 0.36 5.63
C GLY A 53 -13.33 0.43 4.13
N HIS A 54 -13.50 -0.72 3.49
CA HIS A 54 -13.23 -0.88 2.07
C HIS A 54 -14.06 0.08 1.20
N GLN A 55 -15.30 0.37 1.59
CA GLN A 55 -16.17 1.26 0.82
C GLN A 55 -15.61 2.68 0.74
N GLU A 56 -15.13 3.22 1.87
CA GLU A 56 -14.52 4.56 1.91
C GLU A 56 -13.23 4.61 1.10
N ILE A 57 -12.41 3.56 1.19
CA ILE A 57 -11.18 3.45 0.42
C ILE A 57 -11.47 3.43 -1.08
N ALA A 58 -12.47 2.66 -1.51
CA ALA A 58 -12.90 2.58 -2.91
C ALA A 58 -13.40 3.93 -3.42
N ALA A 59 -14.22 4.63 -2.63
CA ALA A 59 -14.74 5.95 -2.99
C ALA A 59 -13.62 6.97 -3.15
N PHE A 60 -12.62 6.94 -2.26
CA PHE A 60 -11.43 7.79 -2.36
C PHE A 60 -10.68 7.56 -3.67
N ARG A 61 -10.48 6.29 -4.06
CA ARG A 61 -9.76 5.95 -5.30
C ARG A 61 -10.49 6.49 -6.54
N ARG A 62 -11.82 6.44 -6.55
CA ARG A 62 -12.63 6.96 -7.67
C ARG A 62 -12.60 8.48 -7.77
N ALA A 63 -12.48 9.18 -6.63
CA ALA A 63 -12.57 10.64 -6.57
C ALA A 63 -11.22 11.34 -6.53
N ARG A 64 -10.11 10.59 -6.42
CA ARG A 64 -8.78 11.15 -6.20
C ARG A 64 -8.30 11.99 -7.37
N ASP A 65 -7.73 13.17 -7.07
CA ASP A 65 -6.91 13.93 -8.01
C ASP A 65 -5.56 13.21 -8.20
N VAL A 66 -5.26 12.85 -9.45
CA VAL A 66 -4.04 12.11 -9.80
C VAL A 66 -3.02 12.96 -10.57
N SER A 67 -3.22 14.27 -10.62
CA SER A 67 -2.33 15.18 -11.38
C SER A 67 -0.89 15.16 -10.88
N ASP A 68 -0.63 14.77 -9.63
CA ASP A 68 0.70 14.72 -9.00
C ASP A 68 0.93 13.37 -8.32
N VAL A 69 0.51 12.29 -8.96
CA VAL A 69 0.58 10.94 -8.35
C VAL A 69 1.90 10.22 -8.61
N GLU A 70 2.58 10.55 -9.70
CA GLU A 70 3.86 9.91 -10.06
C GLU A 70 4.91 10.22 -8.99
N ARG A 71 5.62 9.17 -8.54
CA ARG A 71 6.57 9.29 -7.44
C ARG A 71 7.77 8.37 -7.59
N VAL A 72 8.85 8.76 -6.94
CA VAL A 72 10.08 7.97 -6.84
C VAL A 72 10.19 7.46 -5.41
N LEU A 73 10.36 6.14 -5.26
CA LEU A 73 10.47 5.50 -3.96
C LEU A 73 11.93 5.45 -3.51
N SER A 74 12.11 5.50 -2.19
CA SER A 74 13.40 5.26 -1.53
C SER A 74 13.14 4.53 -0.21
N GLN A 75 14.20 3.93 0.35
CA GLN A 75 14.14 3.22 1.62
C GLN A 75 13.01 2.17 1.66
N VAL A 76 12.84 1.43 0.58
CA VAL A 76 11.82 0.37 0.53
C VAL A 76 12.27 -0.79 1.41
N ARG A 77 11.43 -1.18 2.38
CA ARG A 77 11.69 -2.30 3.28
C ARG A 77 10.46 -3.19 3.36
N ILE A 78 10.69 -4.48 3.19
CA ILE A 78 9.64 -5.49 3.31
C ILE A 78 10.08 -6.43 4.43
N VAL A 79 9.25 -6.56 5.47
CA VAL A 79 9.52 -7.40 6.63
C VAL A 79 8.42 -8.43 6.77
N ALA A 80 8.76 -9.71 6.64
CA ALA A 80 7.84 -10.81 6.93
C ALA A 80 7.85 -11.07 8.44
N LEU A 81 6.69 -11.07 9.07
CA LEU A 81 6.54 -11.26 10.52
C LEU A 81 6.04 -12.67 10.85
N SER A 82 5.31 -13.29 9.94
CA SER A 82 4.81 -14.65 10.03
C SER A 82 4.55 -15.16 8.61
N PRO A 83 4.17 -16.43 8.43
CA PRO A 83 3.80 -16.92 7.09
C PRO A 83 2.69 -16.12 6.41
N ASP A 84 1.85 -15.43 7.20
CA ASP A 84 0.63 -14.79 6.71
C ASP A 84 0.60 -13.28 6.96
N LEU A 85 1.71 -12.67 7.43
CA LEU A 85 1.72 -11.27 7.85
C LEU A 85 3.06 -10.63 7.57
N GLY A 86 3.01 -9.43 7.03
CA GLY A 86 4.21 -8.62 6.84
C GLY A 86 3.90 -7.15 6.72
N VAL A 87 4.97 -6.36 6.72
CA VAL A 87 4.90 -4.90 6.66
C VAL A 87 5.79 -4.41 5.52
N ALA A 88 5.26 -3.50 4.71
CA ALA A 88 6.01 -2.81 3.67
C ALA A 88 6.07 -1.33 4.01
N THR A 89 7.27 -0.76 4.05
CA THR A 89 7.48 0.65 4.31
C THR A 89 8.35 1.27 3.23
N CYS A 90 8.14 2.54 2.95
CA CYS A 90 9.00 3.29 2.05
C CYS A 90 8.90 4.79 2.33
N GLU A 91 9.85 5.54 1.80
CA GLU A 91 9.75 6.98 1.63
C GLU A 91 9.56 7.27 0.15
N TYR A 92 9.03 8.43 -0.18
CA TYR A 92 8.81 8.80 -1.57
C TYR A 92 8.91 10.31 -1.78
N ARG A 93 9.13 10.68 -3.04
CA ARG A 93 9.08 12.06 -3.51
C ARG A 93 8.19 12.11 -4.76
N ARG A 94 7.21 12.97 -4.75
CA ARG A 94 6.37 13.21 -5.93
C ARG A 94 7.17 13.92 -7.00
N VAL A 95 7.09 13.44 -8.23
CA VAL A 95 7.88 13.97 -9.34
C VAL A 95 7.45 15.40 -9.71
N GLY A 96 6.15 15.65 -9.78
CA GLY A 96 5.62 16.96 -10.19
C GLY A 96 5.93 18.06 -9.20
N SER A 97 5.54 17.90 -7.95
CA SER A 97 5.65 18.94 -6.91
C SER A 97 6.96 18.88 -6.12
N GLY A 98 7.65 17.75 -6.12
CA GLY A 98 8.80 17.51 -5.25
C GLY A 98 8.44 17.24 -3.80
N ARG A 99 7.16 17.19 -3.45
CA ARG A 99 6.70 16.92 -2.08
C ARG A 99 7.12 15.53 -1.64
N ARG A 100 7.50 15.41 -0.37
CA ARG A 100 8.00 14.17 0.21
C ARG A 100 6.99 13.55 1.15
N GLY A 101 7.05 12.24 1.28
CA GLY A 101 6.19 11.51 2.20
C GLY A 101 6.76 10.16 2.58
N ALA A 102 5.99 9.46 3.39
CA ALA A 102 6.31 8.10 3.81
C ALA A 102 5.05 7.26 3.79
N GLN A 103 5.22 5.96 3.66
CA GLN A 103 4.10 5.04 3.57
C GLN A 103 4.42 3.77 4.35
N SER A 104 3.42 3.29 5.06
CA SER A 104 3.46 2.01 5.77
C SER A 104 2.22 1.21 5.40
N GLN A 105 2.41 -0.07 5.07
CA GLN A 105 1.32 -0.98 4.71
C GLN A 105 1.48 -2.27 5.48
N VAL A 106 0.39 -2.73 6.08
CA VAL A 106 0.32 -4.05 6.71
C VAL A 106 -0.37 -4.99 5.73
N TRP A 107 0.36 -6.01 5.28
CA TRP A 107 -0.11 -7.01 4.34
C TRP A 107 -0.42 -8.31 5.10
N MET A 108 -1.58 -8.87 4.83
CA MET A 108 -2.01 -10.13 5.43
C MET A 108 -2.45 -11.10 4.35
N ARG A 109 -2.04 -12.37 4.46
CA ARG A 109 -2.53 -13.43 3.57
C ARG A 109 -3.97 -13.75 3.94
N ARG A 110 -4.86 -13.60 2.99
CA ARG A 110 -6.29 -13.93 3.12
C ARG A 110 -6.60 -15.09 2.16
N PRO A 111 -7.79 -15.72 2.28
CA PRO A 111 -8.17 -16.76 1.34
C PRO A 111 -8.09 -16.34 -0.12
N GLU A 112 -8.38 -15.07 -0.43
CA GLU A 112 -8.32 -14.50 -1.77
C GLU A 112 -6.90 -14.06 -2.20
N GLY A 113 -5.91 -14.17 -1.31
CA GLY A 113 -4.53 -13.75 -1.53
C GLY A 113 -4.07 -12.65 -0.57
N TRP A 114 -2.90 -12.10 -0.82
CA TRP A 114 -2.34 -11.02 0.01
C TRP A 114 -3.16 -9.74 -0.14
N ARG A 115 -3.53 -9.13 1.02
CA ARG A 115 -4.32 -7.89 1.04
C ARG A 115 -3.75 -6.91 2.06
N ILE A 116 -3.87 -5.61 1.75
CA ILE A 116 -3.52 -4.54 2.70
C ILE A 116 -4.68 -4.40 3.68
N VAL A 117 -4.42 -4.63 4.96
CA VAL A 117 -5.44 -4.51 6.01
C VAL A 117 -5.37 -3.16 6.71
N SER A 118 -4.21 -2.51 6.70
CA SER A 118 -4.01 -1.18 7.28
C SER A 118 -2.89 -0.47 6.52
N ALA A 119 -3.06 0.80 6.27
CA ALA A 119 -2.04 1.63 5.63
C ALA A 119 -2.04 3.02 6.22
N HIS A 120 -0.86 3.66 6.19
CA HIS A 120 -0.70 5.05 6.56
C HIS A 120 0.20 5.72 5.52
N VAL A 121 -0.24 6.85 5.00
CA VAL A 121 0.51 7.65 4.03
C VAL A 121 0.62 9.06 4.57
N SER A 122 1.83 9.58 4.67
CA SER A 122 2.07 10.98 5.01
C SER A 122 2.56 11.75 3.78
N LEU A 123 2.41 13.06 3.83
CA LEU A 123 2.86 13.96 2.77
C LEU A 123 3.18 15.31 3.41
N THR A 124 4.39 15.81 3.15
CA THR A 124 4.88 17.09 3.67
C THR A 124 4.93 18.15 2.58
N GLY A 125 4.96 19.38 2.98
CA GLY A 125 5.09 20.51 2.08
C GLY A 125 3.84 20.93 1.41
#